data_b019fbbe6cd56b71227cecf2bb98e35c
#
_entry.id   b019fbbe6cd56b71227cecf2bb98e35c
#
_cell.length_a   1.000
_cell.length_b   1.000
_cell.length_c   1.000
_cell.angle_alpha   90.00
_cell.angle_beta   90.00
_cell.angle_gamma   90.00
#
_symmetry.space_group_name_H-M   'P 1'
#
loop_
_entity.id
_entity.type
_entity.pdbx_description
1 polymer ?
#
loop_
_entity_poly.entity_id
_entity_poly.type
_entity_poly.pdbx_seq_one_letter_code
_entity_poly.pdbx_strand_id
1 'polypeptide(L)'
;MNKVFVGYDPREDIAYQVCKHSIARRNNEVLVRPLVQKELREAGWYTRPVDPLSSTEFTFTRFLIPELCDYKGWALFMDCDMILLTDIQELFDQADEKYAVMCVHHDYTPREGLKMDGQKQSIYPRKNWSSVMLFNCGHPSNKQINSSVVNDTNITGKYLHRFSWLKDSEIGELSHEWNWLTDWYKEPEDGKPKLLHYTEGGPWFENYRDCDYHKEWKIELADMMNVSD
;
A
#
# COMPACT_ATOMS: atom_id res chain seq x y z
N MET A 1 -6.91 -12.02 -14.69
CA MET A 1 -5.68 -12.05 -13.86
C MET A 1 -5.70 -10.83 -12.96
N ASN A 2 -5.66 -11.04 -11.65
CA ASN A 2 -5.64 -10.00 -10.66
C ASN A 2 -4.32 -9.23 -10.73
N LYS A 3 -4.38 -7.90 -10.59
CA LYS A 3 -3.22 -7.02 -10.65
C LYS A 3 -2.91 -6.50 -9.24
N VAL A 4 -1.68 -6.69 -8.80
CA VAL A 4 -1.17 -6.13 -7.55
C VAL A 4 -0.09 -5.11 -7.87
N PHE A 5 -0.29 -3.87 -7.47
CA PHE A 5 0.70 -2.80 -7.56
C PHE A 5 1.32 -2.58 -6.18
N VAL A 6 2.62 -2.72 -6.11
CA VAL A 6 3.37 -2.46 -4.88
C VAL A 6 4.13 -1.14 -5.06
N GLY A 7 3.99 -0.23 -4.11
CA GLY A 7 4.76 1.01 -4.10
C GLY A 7 6.26 0.71 -4.10
N TYR A 8 7.05 1.45 -4.89
CA TYR A 8 8.50 1.26 -4.94
C TYR A 8 9.21 2.54 -4.52
N ASP A 9 10.11 2.39 -3.55
CA ASP A 9 11.05 3.43 -3.14
C ASP A 9 12.45 2.81 -3.10
N PRO A 10 13.45 3.36 -3.82
CA PRO A 10 14.79 2.79 -3.84
C PRO A 10 15.49 2.77 -2.48
N ARG A 11 15.02 3.58 -1.52
CA ARG A 11 15.52 3.56 -0.13
C ARG A 11 15.08 2.30 0.63
N GLU A 12 14.02 1.66 0.16
CA GLU A 12 13.41 0.47 0.77
C GLU A 12 13.36 -0.72 -0.20
N ASP A 13 14.35 -0.82 -1.13
CA ASP A 13 14.37 -1.87 -2.15
C ASP A 13 14.25 -3.27 -1.55
N ILE A 14 14.98 -3.56 -0.46
CA ILE A 14 14.92 -4.88 0.18
C ILE A 14 13.52 -5.20 0.74
N ALA A 15 12.80 -4.20 1.27
CA ALA A 15 11.43 -4.37 1.74
C ALA A 15 10.51 -4.71 0.57
N TYR A 16 10.65 -3.99 -0.56
CA TYR A 16 9.91 -4.29 -1.79
C TYR A 16 10.17 -5.71 -2.30
N GLN A 17 11.44 -6.17 -2.33
CA GLN A 17 11.79 -7.50 -2.83
C GLN A 17 11.15 -8.60 -1.95
N VAL A 18 11.22 -8.46 -0.63
CA VAL A 18 10.60 -9.40 0.32
C VAL A 18 9.07 -9.36 0.21
N CYS A 19 8.47 -8.17 0.08
CA CYS A 19 7.04 -8.01 -0.14
C CYS A 19 6.59 -8.75 -1.41
N LYS A 20 7.24 -8.49 -2.54
CA LYS A 20 6.98 -9.17 -3.82
C LYS A 20 7.13 -10.69 -3.71
N HIS A 21 8.20 -11.16 -3.06
CA HIS A 21 8.43 -12.59 -2.84
C HIS A 21 7.29 -13.20 -2.02
N SER A 22 6.87 -12.54 -0.94
CA SER A 22 5.80 -13.05 -0.06
C SER A 22 4.48 -13.26 -0.81
N ILE A 23 4.18 -12.43 -1.81
CA ILE A 23 3.00 -12.57 -2.68
C ILE A 23 3.20 -13.72 -3.66
N ALA A 24 4.30 -13.70 -4.42
CA ALA A 24 4.57 -14.66 -5.49
C ALA A 24 4.67 -16.10 -4.98
N ARG A 25 5.24 -16.30 -3.78
CA ARG A 25 5.34 -17.61 -3.14
C ARG A 25 3.97 -18.22 -2.78
N ARG A 26 2.99 -17.38 -2.44
CA ARG A 26 1.66 -17.82 -2.01
C ARG A 26 0.65 -17.88 -3.14
N ASN A 27 0.87 -17.07 -4.17
CA ASN A 27 0.05 -17.08 -5.38
C ASN A 27 0.87 -16.60 -6.58
N ASN A 28 1.25 -17.52 -7.45
CA ASN A 28 2.04 -17.23 -8.65
C ASN A 28 1.20 -16.83 -9.87
N GLU A 29 -0.12 -16.82 -9.74
CA GLU A 29 -1.04 -16.44 -10.83
C GLU A 29 -1.35 -14.94 -10.83
N VAL A 30 -1.01 -14.21 -9.76
CA VAL A 30 -1.20 -12.77 -9.70
C VAL A 30 -0.04 -12.04 -10.38
N LEU A 31 -0.36 -10.94 -11.03
CA LEU A 31 0.64 -10.06 -11.64
C LEU A 31 1.05 -8.98 -10.65
N VAL A 32 2.23 -9.14 -10.04
CA VAL A 32 2.82 -8.13 -9.15
C VAL A 32 3.66 -7.15 -9.97
N ARG A 33 3.35 -5.86 -9.87
CA ARG A 33 4.05 -4.76 -10.56
C ARG A 33 4.57 -3.72 -9.57
N PRO A 34 5.85 -3.33 -9.65
CA PRO A 34 6.32 -2.17 -8.91
C PRO A 34 5.69 -0.90 -9.47
N LEU A 35 5.36 0.03 -8.59
CA LEU A 35 4.94 1.37 -8.99
C LEU A 35 6.15 2.31 -8.89
N VAL A 36 7.01 2.26 -9.92
CA VAL A 36 8.26 2.99 -9.98
C VAL A 36 8.03 4.41 -10.48
N GLN A 37 8.24 5.41 -9.64
CA GLN A 37 8.00 6.81 -9.99
C GLN A 37 8.78 7.27 -11.23
N LYS A 38 10.06 6.86 -11.34
CA LYS A 38 10.90 7.18 -12.50
C LYS A 38 10.31 6.70 -13.81
N GLU A 39 9.85 5.44 -13.86
CA GLU A 39 9.23 4.86 -15.06
C GLU A 39 7.92 5.59 -15.42
N LEU A 40 7.11 5.94 -14.41
CA LEU A 40 5.89 6.70 -14.62
C LEU A 40 6.17 8.12 -15.17
N ARG A 41 7.29 8.74 -14.76
CA ARG A 41 7.73 10.03 -15.30
C ARG A 41 8.18 9.91 -16.75
N GLU A 42 9.01 8.91 -17.06
CA GLU A 42 9.51 8.64 -18.42
C GLU A 42 8.37 8.33 -19.39
N ALA A 43 7.34 7.64 -18.91
CA ALA A 43 6.12 7.34 -19.68
C ALA A 43 5.10 8.50 -19.74
N GLY A 44 5.37 9.63 -19.07
CA GLY A 44 4.49 10.80 -19.05
C GLY A 44 3.25 10.71 -18.15
N TRP A 45 3.13 9.63 -17.36
CA TRP A 45 2.03 9.44 -16.41
C TRP A 45 2.12 10.36 -15.19
N TYR A 46 3.34 10.62 -14.71
CA TYR A 46 3.58 11.42 -13.52
C TYR A 46 4.54 12.57 -13.78
N THR A 47 4.05 13.79 -13.69
CA THR A 47 4.80 15.03 -14.00
C THR A 47 4.90 15.98 -12.80
N ARG A 48 4.31 15.62 -11.67
CA ARG A 48 4.32 16.45 -10.45
C ARG A 48 5.76 16.73 -10.03
N PRO A 49 6.11 17.96 -9.61
CA PRO A 49 7.43 18.28 -9.07
C PRO A 49 7.78 17.37 -7.89
N VAL A 50 9.06 17.14 -7.67
CA VAL A 50 9.53 16.41 -6.49
C VAL A 50 9.12 17.19 -5.24
N ASP A 51 8.35 16.55 -4.37
CA ASP A 51 7.98 17.11 -3.07
C ASP A 51 8.93 16.55 -2.00
N PRO A 52 9.84 17.38 -1.46
CA PRO A 52 10.80 16.92 -0.45
C PRO A 52 10.14 16.50 0.87
N LEU A 53 8.85 16.81 1.07
CA LEU A 53 8.07 16.41 2.22
C LEU A 53 7.29 15.10 1.99
N SER A 54 7.36 14.53 0.79
CA SER A 54 6.78 13.22 0.52
C SER A 54 7.53 12.13 1.26
N SER A 55 6.82 11.33 2.04
CA SER A 55 7.41 10.23 2.82
C SER A 55 7.99 9.13 1.92
N THR A 56 7.39 8.88 0.75
CA THR A 56 7.80 7.85 -0.21
C THR A 56 7.65 8.35 -1.64
N GLU A 57 8.35 7.73 -2.60
CA GLU A 57 8.20 8.05 -4.04
C GLU A 57 6.80 7.72 -4.57
N PHE A 58 6.08 6.81 -3.93
CA PHE A 58 4.73 6.41 -4.34
C PHE A 58 3.60 7.14 -3.58
N THR A 59 3.90 8.18 -2.82
CA THR A 59 2.91 8.98 -2.08
C THR A 59 1.74 9.41 -2.96
N PHE A 60 1.97 9.88 -4.17
CA PHE A 60 0.94 10.33 -5.11
C PHE A 60 0.64 9.31 -6.20
N THR A 61 1.63 8.58 -6.67
CA THR A 61 1.50 7.69 -7.83
C THR A 61 0.56 6.51 -7.59
N ARG A 62 0.34 6.12 -6.32
CA ARG A 62 -0.65 5.09 -5.94
C ARG A 62 -2.07 5.38 -6.42
N PHE A 63 -2.40 6.64 -6.65
CA PHE A 63 -3.72 7.07 -7.12
C PHE A 63 -3.87 7.03 -8.64
N LEU A 64 -2.84 6.68 -9.40
CA LEU A 64 -2.91 6.46 -10.85
C LEU A 64 -3.50 5.08 -11.22
N ILE A 65 -3.63 4.15 -10.28
CA ILE A 65 -3.97 2.75 -10.56
C ILE A 65 -5.27 2.58 -11.35
N PRO A 66 -6.39 3.27 -11.05
CA PRO A 66 -7.59 3.13 -11.86
C PRO A 66 -7.35 3.45 -13.34
N GLU A 67 -6.60 4.52 -13.63
CA GLU A 67 -6.26 4.91 -15.02
C GLU A 67 -5.24 3.97 -15.66
N LEU A 68 -4.21 3.52 -14.93
CA LEU A 68 -3.24 2.50 -15.39
C LEU A 68 -3.90 1.15 -15.69
N CYS A 69 -5.10 0.91 -15.17
CA CYS A 69 -5.95 -0.23 -15.46
C CYS A 69 -7.02 0.06 -16.52
N ASP A 70 -6.92 1.17 -17.28
CA ASP A 70 -7.93 1.61 -18.25
C ASP A 70 -9.35 1.69 -17.65
N TYR A 71 -9.46 1.96 -16.37
CA TYR A 71 -10.72 1.96 -15.61
C TYR A 71 -11.52 0.67 -15.76
N LYS A 72 -10.83 -0.50 -15.67
CA LYS A 72 -11.45 -1.82 -15.81
C LYS A 72 -11.00 -2.79 -14.73
N GLY A 73 -11.97 -3.55 -14.20
CA GLY A 73 -11.74 -4.63 -13.25
C GLY A 73 -11.26 -4.14 -11.89
N TRP A 74 -10.67 -5.06 -11.14
CA TRP A 74 -10.14 -4.82 -9.79
C TRP A 74 -8.62 -4.83 -9.79
N ALA A 75 -8.03 -3.97 -8.97
CA ALA A 75 -6.60 -3.93 -8.75
C ALA A 75 -6.28 -3.58 -7.29
N LEU A 76 -5.27 -4.23 -6.74
CA LEU A 76 -4.76 -3.93 -5.40
C LEU A 76 -3.56 -3.00 -5.48
N PHE A 77 -3.55 -1.96 -4.66
CA PHE A 77 -2.35 -1.24 -4.26
C PHE A 77 -1.96 -1.62 -2.83
N MET A 78 -0.67 -1.75 -2.58
CA MET A 78 -0.11 -1.86 -1.24
C MET A 78 1.26 -1.19 -1.15
N ASP A 79 1.60 -0.72 0.05
CA ASP A 79 2.94 -0.19 0.36
C ASP A 79 3.98 -1.32 0.31
N CYS A 80 5.28 -1.00 0.15
CA CYS A 80 6.34 -2.01 0.04
C CYS A 80 6.81 -2.56 1.38
N ASP A 81 6.52 -1.87 2.46
CA ASP A 81 6.88 -2.26 3.83
C ASP A 81 5.91 -3.28 4.44
N MET A 82 5.47 -4.23 3.61
CA MET A 82 4.49 -5.25 3.97
C MET A 82 4.97 -6.65 3.63
N ILE A 83 4.47 -7.66 4.37
CA ILE A 83 4.57 -9.08 3.97
C ILE A 83 3.21 -9.78 4.05
N LEU A 84 2.92 -10.56 3.03
CA LEU A 84 1.72 -11.37 2.94
C LEU A 84 1.93 -12.70 3.63
N LEU A 85 0.96 -13.15 4.44
CA LEU A 85 1.02 -14.40 5.20
C LEU A 85 0.05 -15.48 4.70
N THR A 86 -0.87 -15.14 3.79
CA THR A 86 -1.88 -16.03 3.19
C THR A 86 -1.96 -15.84 1.68
N ASP A 87 -2.92 -16.47 1.00
CA ASP A 87 -3.16 -16.24 -0.42
C ASP A 87 -3.83 -14.88 -0.65
N ILE A 88 -3.27 -14.06 -1.53
CA ILE A 88 -3.81 -12.74 -1.88
C ILE A 88 -5.19 -12.83 -2.55
N GLN A 89 -5.55 -13.99 -3.11
CA GLN A 89 -6.87 -14.21 -3.70
C GLN A 89 -7.98 -14.03 -2.67
N GLU A 90 -7.74 -14.41 -1.41
CA GLU A 90 -8.72 -14.21 -0.32
C GLU A 90 -9.11 -12.74 -0.12
N LEU A 91 -8.20 -11.80 -0.46
CA LEU A 91 -8.51 -10.37 -0.41
C LEU A 91 -9.36 -9.97 -1.62
N PHE A 92 -9.02 -10.44 -2.81
CA PHE A 92 -9.82 -10.17 -4.02
C PHE A 92 -11.22 -10.77 -3.94
N ASP A 93 -11.41 -11.87 -3.24
CA ASP A 93 -12.71 -12.52 -3.05
C ASP A 93 -13.67 -11.68 -2.17
N GLN A 94 -13.16 -10.67 -1.47
CA GLN A 94 -13.97 -9.70 -0.70
C GLN A 94 -14.48 -8.53 -1.55
N ALA A 95 -14.12 -8.45 -2.84
CA ALA A 95 -14.51 -7.37 -3.72
C ALA A 95 -16.04 -7.24 -3.81
N ASP A 96 -16.57 -6.03 -3.56
CA ASP A 96 -17.98 -5.71 -3.65
C ASP A 96 -18.19 -4.54 -4.61
N GLU A 97 -18.88 -4.80 -5.71
CA GLU A 97 -19.09 -3.87 -6.84
C GLU A 97 -19.71 -2.53 -6.44
N LYS A 98 -20.35 -2.44 -5.29
CA LYS A 98 -20.94 -1.17 -4.81
C LYS A 98 -19.90 -0.16 -4.36
N TYR A 99 -18.65 -0.59 -4.08
CA TYR A 99 -17.58 0.28 -3.61
C TYR A 99 -16.62 0.67 -4.73
N ALA A 100 -16.14 1.90 -4.69
CA ALA A 100 -15.11 2.41 -5.58
C ALA A 100 -13.71 1.99 -5.09
N VAL A 101 -13.52 1.93 -3.78
CA VAL A 101 -12.32 1.44 -3.11
C VAL A 101 -12.72 0.70 -1.84
N MET A 102 -11.98 -0.36 -1.51
CA MET A 102 -12.09 -1.02 -0.21
C MET A 102 -10.73 -0.97 0.49
N CYS A 103 -10.72 -0.64 1.77
CA CYS A 103 -9.50 -0.52 2.58
C CYS A 103 -9.80 -0.81 4.05
N VAL A 104 -8.76 -1.00 4.85
CA VAL A 104 -8.92 -1.12 6.30
C VAL A 104 -9.17 0.26 6.90
N HIS A 105 -10.24 0.40 7.67
CA HIS A 105 -10.60 1.63 8.36
C HIS A 105 -9.87 1.72 9.71
N HIS A 106 -8.59 2.09 9.67
CA HIS A 106 -7.80 2.25 10.88
C HIS A 106 -8.31 3.40 11.75
N ASP A 107 -8.55 3.13 13.03
CA ASP A 107 -8.61 4.15 14.09
C ASP A 107 -7.21 4.39 14.65
N TYR A 108 -6.35 4.93 13.78
CA TYR A 108 -4.92 5.09 14.05
C TYR A 108 -4.58 6.56 14.30
N THR A 109 -4.11 6.85 15.50
CA THR A 109 -3.52 8.13 15.85
C THR A 109 -2.01 7.95 16.05
N PRO A 110 -1.17 8.38 15.11
CA PRO A 110 0.28 8.19 15.23
C PRO A 110 0.80 8.86 16.49
N ARG A 111 1.81 8.23 17.13
CA ARG A 111 2.56 8.87 18.22
C ARG A 111 3.26 10.11 17.66
N GLU A 112 3.29 11.20 18.45
CA GLU A 112 4.07 12.37 18.07
C GLU A 112 5.56 11.98 17.98
N GLY A 113 6.18 12.23 16.83
CA GLY A 113 7.58 11.88 16.62
C GLY A 113 8.01 11.96 15.15
N LEU A 114 9.23 11.53 14.90
CA LEU A 114 9.80 11.39 13.56
C LEU A 114 9.61 9.93 13.11
N LYS A 115 9.22 9.75 11.85
CA LYS A 115 9.29 8.46 11.16
C LYS A 115 10.74 8.05 10.90
N MET A 116 10.94 6.80 10.44
CA MET A 116 12.21 6.13 10.13
C MET A 116 13.32 7.02 9.57
N ASP A 117 12.98 8.04 8.81
CA ASP A 117 13.89 8.85 8.01
C ASP A 117 13.92 10.33 8.50
N GLY A 118 13.59 10.59 9.76
CA GLY A 118 13.52 11.94 10.31
C GLY A 118 12.34 12.77 9.82
N GLN A 119 11.38 12.18 9.13
CA GLN A 119 10.20 12.84 8.59
C GLN A 119 9.14 13.07 9.68
N LYS A 120 8.56 14.28 9.73
CA LYS A 120 7.46 14.57 10.67
C LYS A 120 6.23 13.75 10.34
N GLN A 121 5.71 13.04 11.34
CA GLN A 121 4.38 12.45 11.24
C GLN A 121 3.30 13.54 11.27
N SER A 122 2.41 13.53 10.28
CA SER A 122 1.21 14.37 10.30
C SER A 122 -0.01 13.56 10.73
N ILE A 123 -0.76 14.09 11.70
CA ILE A 123 -2.03 13.52 12.12
C ILE A 123 -3.12 14.06 11.18
N TYR A 124 -3.88 13.16 10.54
CA TYR A 124 -5.05 13.50 9.74
C TYR A 124 -6.06 12.34 9.75
N PRO A 125 -7.37 12.62 9.57
CA PRO A 125 -8.39 11.58 9.45
C PRO A 125 -8.06 10.58 8.33
N ARG A 126 -8.41 9.30 8.52
CA ARG A 126 -8.15 8.20 7.58
C ARG A 126 -6.64 7.94 7.35
N LYS A 127 -5.83 8.16 8.38
CA LYS A 127 -4.40 7.83 8.35
C LYS A 127 -4.23 6.32 8.09
N ASN A 128 -3.28 5.95 7.22
CA ASN A 128 -2.99 4.58 6.77
C ASN A 128 -4.10 3.87 5.97
N TRP A 129 -5.24 4.48 5.72
CA TRP A 129 -6.28 3.87 4.88
C TRP A 129 -5.81 3.62 3.44
N SER A 130 -4.96 4.49 2.91
CA SER A 130 -4.44 4.40 1.55
C SER A 130 -3.17 3.56 1.40
N SER A 131 -2.72 2.86 2.45
CA SER A 131 -1.58 1.95 2.37
C SER A 131 -1.92 0.59 1.76
N VAL A 132 -3.20 0.17 1.88
CA VAL A 132 -3.79 -0.97 1.17
C VAL A 132 -5.10 -0.52 0.57
N MET A 133 -5.23 -0.57 -0.76
CA MET A 133 -6.42 -0.14 -1.49
C MET A 133 -6.80 -1.17 -2.55
N LEU A 134 -7.92 -1.84 -2.34
CA LEU A 134 -8.54 -2.68 -3.36
C LEU A 134 -9.46 -1.79 -4.21
N PHE A 135 -8.98 -1.37 -5.38
CA PHE A 135 -9.69 -0.50 -6.29
C PHE A 135 -10.65 -1.28 -7.20
N ASN A 136 -11.92 -0.91 -7.19
CA ASN A 136 -12.82 -1.16 -8.33
C ASN A 136 -12.48 -0.12 -9.41
N CYS A 137 -11.52 -0.44 -10.28
CA CYS A 137 -11.08 0.50 -11.30
C CYS A 137 -12.22 0.91 -12.25
N GLY A 138 -13.21 0.03 -12.46
CA GLY A 138 -14.38 0.29 -13.31
C GLY A 138 -15.45 1.18 -12.66
N HIS A 139 -15.38 1.44 -11.38
CA HIS A 139 -16.39 2.25 -10.68
C HIS A 139 -16.42 3.69 -11.22
N PRO A 140 -17.60 4.26 -11.55
CA PRO A 140 -17.70 5.58 -12.20
C PRO A 140 -17.00 6.69 -11.44
N SER A 141 -17.03 6.67 -10.10
CA SER A 141 -16.40 7.68 -9.26
C SER A 141 -14.87 7.69 -9.38
N ASN A 142 -14.24 6.57 -9.72
CA ASN A 142 -12.79 6.49 -9.92
C ASN A 142 -12.31 7.19 -11.19
N LYS A 143 -13.20 7.54 -12.13
CA LYS A 143 -12.86 8.42 -13.27
C LYS A 143 -12.53 9.85 -12.86
N GLN A 144 -12.91 10.25 -11.64
CA GLN A 144 -12.54 11.56 -11.09
C GLN A 144 -11.08 11.62 -10.66
N ILE A 145 -10.40 10.46 -10.53
CA ILE A 145 -8.99 10.41 -10.21
C ILE A 145 -8.23 9.88 -11.43
N ASN A 146 -7.38 10.73 -11.98
CA ASN A 146 -6.63 10.48 -13.21
C ASN A 146 -5.29 11.22 -13.14
N SER A 147 -4.46 11.04 -14.15
CA SER A 147 -3.15 11.67 -14.23
C SER A 147 -3.21 13.21 -14.15
N SER A 148 -4.24 13.85 -14.73
CA SER A 148 -4.40 15.31 -14.60
C SER A 148 -4.62 15.75 -13.17
N VAL A 149 -5.46 15.03 -12.41
CA VAL A 149 -5.74 15.32 -10.99
C VAL A 149 -4.53 14.99 -10.10
N VAL A 150 -3.88 13.84 -10.33
CA VAL A 150 -2.70 13.44 -9.56
C VAL A 150 -1.53 14.39 -9.78
N ASN A 151 -1.38 14.94 -10.98
CA ASN A 151 -0.30 15.87 -11.34
C ASN A 151 -0.60 17.33 -10.97
N ASP A 152 -1.85 17.70 -10.67
CA ASP A 152 -2.20 19.06 -10.25
C ASP A 152 -1.65 19.35 -8.85
N THR A 153 -0.73 20.32 -8.75
CA THR A 153 -0.11 20.71 -7.47
C THR A 153 -1.08 21.40 -6.49
N ASN A 154 -2.24 21.86 -6.95
CA ASN A 154 -3.30 22.39 -6.09
C ASN A 154 -4.05 21.25 -5.38
N ILE A 155 -4.03 20.05 -5.92
CA ILE A 155 -4.58 18.86 -5.26
C ILE A 155 -3.58 18.38 -4.20
N THR A 156 -3.99 18.48 -2.94
CA THR A 156 -3.11 18.13 -1.80
C THR A 156 -3.04 16.62 -1.58
N GLY A 157 -1.96 16.14 -0.97
CA GLY A 157 -1.88 14.76 -0.49
C GLY A 157 -3.06 14.40 0.44
N LYS A 158 -3.48 15.35 1.29
CA LYS A 158 -4.66 15.15 2.15
C LYS A 158 -5.95 14.88 1.37
N TYR A 159 -6.15 15.53 0.23
CA TYR A 159 -7.31 15.28 -0.63
C TYR A 159 -7.32 13.82 -1.13
N LEU A 160 -6.18 13.36 -1.61
CA LEU A 160 -6.02 12.01 -2.17
C LEU A 160 -6.09 10.93 -1.08
N HIS A 161 -5.29 11.06 -0.03
CA HIS A 161 -5.22 10.04 1.04
C HIS A 161 -6.49 9.92 1.88
N ARG A 162 -7.37 10.93 1.84
CA ARG A 162 -8.69 10.89 2.48
C ARG A 162 -9.79 10.38 1.55
N PHE A 163 -9.46 10.03 0.31
CA PHE A 163 -10.45 9.66 -0.71
C PHE A 163 -11.51 10.75 -0.93
N SER A 164 -11.09 12.03 -0.94
CA SER A 164 -12.03 13.17 -0.97
C SER A 164 -12.80 13.30 -2.29
N TRP A 165 -12.49 12.50 -3.30
CA TRP A 165 -13.26 12.37 -4.54
C TRP A 165 -14.42 11.37 -4.43
N LEU A 166 -14.51 10.60 -3.32
CA LEU A 166 -15.53 9.59 -3.06
C LEU A 166 -16.49 10.06 -1.97
N LYS A 167 -17.72 9.57 -2.03
CA LYS A 167 -18.64 9.60 -0.89
C LYS A 167 -18.25 8.50 0.10
N ASP A 168 -18.56 8.68 1.37
CA ASP A 168 -18.25 7.67 2.40
C ASP A 168 -18.92 6.32 2.10
N SER A 169 -20.12 6.34 1.49
CA SER A 169 -20.84 5.14 1.06
C SER A 169 -20.18 4.38 -0.11
N GLU A 170 -19.17 4.97 -0.76
CA GLU A 170 -18.43 4.36 -1.87
C GLU A 170 -17.08 3.78 -1.39
N ILE A 171 -16.77 3.86 -0.09
CA ILE A 171 -15.57 3.33 0.53
C ILE A 171 -15.96 2.11 1.36
N GLY A 172 -15.52 0.93 0.94
CA GLY A 172 -15.77 -0.32 1.65
C GLY A 172 -14.72 -0.59 2.73
N GLU A 173 -15.13 -1.32 3.76
CA GLU A 173 -14.25 -1.71 4.86
C GLU A 173 -13.70 -3.13 4.62
N LEU A 174 -12.40 -3.30 4.84
CA LEU A 174 -11.71 -4.59 4.94
C LEU A 174 -11.38 -4.88 6.39
N SER A 175 -11.31 -6.17 6.76
CA SER A 175 -10.85 -6.58 8.10
C SER A 175 -9.42 -6.09 8.36
N HIS A 176 -9.12 -5.75 9.62
CA HIS A 176 -7.78 -5.36 10.07
C HIS A 176 -6.68 -6.36 9.75
N GLU A 177 -7.02 -7.64 9.58
CA GLU A 177 -6.08 -8.69 9.15
C GLU A 177 -5.38 -8.37 7.83
N TRP A 178 -6.00 -7.58 6.96
CA TRP A 178 -5.50 -7.20 5.63
C TRP A 178 -4.66 -5.93 5.60
N ASN A 179 -4.39 -5.34 6.75
CA ASN A 179 -3.44 -4.24 6.92
C ASN A 179 -3.07 -4.14 8.41
N TRP A 180 -2.43 -5.19 8.91
CA TRP A 180 -2.07 -5.30 10.32
C TRP A 180 -0.87 -4.43 10.64
N LEU A 181 -1.11 -3.29 11.31
CA LEU A 181 -0.05 -2.37 11.72
C LEU A 181 0.76 -2.99 12.85
N THR A 182 1.99 -3.43 12.55
CA THR A 182 2.93 -3.95 13.55
C THR A 182 3.29 -2.86 14.56
N ASP A 183 3.67 -3.25 15.78
CA ASP A 183 3.95 -2.34 16.90
C ASP A 183 2.78 -1.43 17.34
N TRP A 184 1.62 -1.54 16.66
CA TRP A 184 0.42 -0.78 16.99
C TRP A 184 -0.73 -1.66 17.46
N TYR A 185 -1.09 -2.67 16.65
CA TYR A 185 -2.13 -3.62 17.05
C TYR A 185 -1.55 -4.68 18.00
N LYS A 186 -2.32 -5.04 19.01
CA LYS A 186 -2.04 -6.23 19.82
C LYS A 186 -2.52 -7.46 19.04
N GLU A 187 -1.96 -8.65 19.38
CA GLU A 187 -2.42 -9.90 18.79
C GLU A 187 -3.96 -9.98 18.85
N PRO A 188 -4.60 -10.33 17.72
CA PRO A 188 -6.05 -10.43 17.67
C PRO A 188 -6.51 -11.56 18.60
N GLU A 189 -7.61 -11.33 19.30
CA GLU A 189 -8.28 -12.38 20.08
C GLU A 189 -8.79 -13.50 19.18
N ASP A 190 -9.25 -13.12 17.96
CA ASP A 190 -9.73 -14.02 16.92
C ASP A 190 -9.00 -13.76 15.59
N GLY A 191 -8.49 -14.83 14.99
CA GLY A 191 -7.80 -14.75 13.69
C GLY A 191 -6.30 -14.47 13.78
N LYS A 192 -5.66 -14.42 12.63
CA LYS A 192 -4.22 -14.11 12.49
C LYS A 192 -4.06 -13.01 11.43
N PRO A 193 -3.06 -12.13 11.56
CA PRO A 193 -2.73 -11.20 10.49
C PRO A 193 -2.55 -11.94 9.16
N LYS A 194 -3.10 -11.39 8.10
CA LYS A 194 -2.97 -11.90 6.72
C LYS A 194 -1.97 -11.08 5.92
N LEU A 195 -1.88 -9.78 6.24
CA LEU A 195 -0.92 -8.86 5.66
C LEU A 195 -0.34 -7.99 6.78
N LEU A 196 0.95 -8.18 7.07
CA LEU A 196 1.69 -7.37 8.06
C LEU A 196 2.18 -6.09 7.40
N HIS A 197 2.09 -4.96 8.11
CA HIS A 197 2.52 -3.65 7.68
C HIS A 197 3.43 -3.00 8.73
N TYR A 198 4.70 -2.81 8.38
CA TYR A 198 5.74 -2.23 9.24
C TYR A 198 5.74 -0.69 9.13
N THR A 199 4.58 -0.06 9.36
CA THR A 199 4.33 1.37 9.10
C THR A 199 5.24 2.34 9.86
N GLU A 200 5.82 1.92 10.98
CA GLU A 200 6.77 2.73 11.79
C GLU A 200 8.22 2.47 11.37
N GLY A 201 8.49 1.28 10.79
CA GLY A 201 9.78 0.79 10.35
C GLY A 201 9.91 -0.72 10.50
N GLY A 202 10.60 -1.35 9.57
CA GLY A 202 10.76 -2.80 9.57
C GLY A 202 12.19 -3.26 9.84
N PRO A 203 12.40 -4.60 9.93
CA PRO A 203 13.67 -5.21 10.37
C PRO A 203 14.88 -4.90 9.48
N TRP A 204 14.69 -4.30 8.32
CA TRP A 204 15.76 -3.81 7.42
C TRP A 204 16.41 -2.52 7.91
N PHE A 205 15.79 -1.82 8.88
CA PHE A 205 16.38 -0.66 9.55
C PHE A 205 17.01 -1.05 10.90
N GLU A 206 18.16 -0.47 11.20
CA GLU A 206 18.93 -0.80 12.40
C GLU A 206 18.11 -0.64 13.70
N ASN A 207 17.36 0.44 13.81
CA ASN A 207 16.57 0.78 15.00
C ASN A 207 15.28 -0.06 15.15
N TYR A 208 14.93 -0.88 14.13
CA TYR A 208 13.69 -1.68 14.09
C TYR A 208 13.95 -3.18 13.94
N ARG A 209 15.22 -3.63 14.18
CA ARG A 209 15.62 -5.05 13.99
C ARG A 209 14.80 -6.04 14.78
N ASP A 210 14.22 -5.63 15.91
CA ASP A 210 13.46 -6.45 16.84
C ASP A 210 12.02 -5.92 17.02
N CYS A 211 11.47 -5.20 16.02
CA CYS A 211 10.07 -4.80 15.98
C CYS A 211 9.14 -6.02 16.00
N ASP A 212 7.85 -5.81 16.26
CA ASP A 212 6.86 -6.88 16.23
C ASP A 212 6.88 -7.58 14.86
N TYR A 213 6.72 -8.90 14.86
CA TYR A 213 6.78 -9.75 13.66
C TYR A 213 8.10 -9.69 12.85
N HIS A 214 9.22 -9.24 13.45
CA HIS A 214 10.52 -9.24 12.78
C HIS A 214 10.98 -10.63 12.34
N LYS A 215 10.54 -11.69 13.04
CA LYS A 215 10.91 -13.08 12.72
C LYS A 215 10.25 -13.53 11.42
N GLU A 216 8.99 -13.19 11.22
CA GLU A 216 8.22 -13.49 10.01
C GLU A 216 8.89 -12.85 8.79
N TRP A 217 9.31 -11.60 8.90
CA TRP A 217 10.02 -10.90 7.83
C TRP A 217 11.38 -11.56 7.54
N LYS A 218 12.15 -11.90 8.59
CA LYS A 218 13.47 -12.56 8.45
C LYS A 218 13.35 -13.97 7.82
N ILE A 219 12.28 -14.70 8.14
CA ILE A 219 11.97 -16.00 7.50
C ILE A 219 11.68 -15.80 6.02
N GLU A 220 10.84 -14.80 5.66
CA GLU A 220 10.50 -14.51 4.28
C GLU A 220 11.72 -14.07 3.45
N LEU A 221 12.61 -13.25 4.05
CA LEU A 221 13.88 -12.87 3.45
C LEU A 221 14.79 -14.08 3.21
N ALA A 222 14.94 -14.95 4.20
CA ALA A 222 15.76 -16.15 4.09
C ALA A 222 15.25 -17.11 3.00
N ASP A 223 13.93 -17.26 2.92
CA ASP A 223 13.28 -18.08 1.88
C ASP A 223 13.49 -17.49 0.48
N MET A 224 13.35 -16.19 0.32
CA MET A 224 13.65 -15.48 -0.92
C MET A 224 15.09 -15.67 -1.37
N MET A 225 16.05 -15.62 -0.44
CA MET A 225 17.48 -15.81 -0.76
C MET A 225 17.83 -17.27 -1.11
N ASN A 226 17.08 -18.25 -0.61
CA ASN A 226 17.31 -19.68 -0.89
C ASN A 226 16.66 -20.16 -2.19
N VAL A 227 15.67 -19.44 -2.73
CA VAL A 227 15.04 -19.73 -4.03
C VAL A 227 15.92 -19.26 -5.21
N SER A 228 17.04 -18.57 -4.94
CA SER A 228 17.94 -17.98 -5.96
C SER A 228 19.00 -18.96 -6.50
N ASP A 229 18.91 -20.25 -6.14
CA ASP A 229 19.70 -21.36 -6.68
C ASP A 229 18.82 -22.22 -7.60
#